data_e5b5ecb847d7c0deca471994f0d6563d
#
_entry.id   e5b5ecb847d7c0deca471994f0d6563d
#
_cell.length_a   1.000
_cell.length_b   1.000
_cell.length_c   1.000
_cell.angle_alpha   90.00
_cell.angle_beta   90.00
_cell.angle_gamma   90.00
#
_symmetry.space_group_name_H-M   'P 1'
#
loop_
_entity.id
_entity.type
_entity.pdbx_description
1 polymer ?
#
loop_
_entity_poly.entity_id
_entity_poly.type
_entity_poly.pdbx_seq_one_letter_code
_entity_poly.pdbx_strand_id
1 'polypeptide(L)'
;MFEQEKNIRKLDSLERRHALLLHILKTDYSKIVLPNKIAIYGAGDNGKIFYEKVKNRCNVICFIDASPKEQYYDGVHIISLDNYIAKSDVSIIITPIYEKDEIAANLKAVCKSEIEIIPIDRVLI
;
A
#
# COMPACT_ATOMS: atom_id res chain seq x y z
N MET A 1 -10.82 -5.38 31.68
CA MET A 1 -11.60 -5.83 30.52
C MET A 1 -11.26 -5.03 29.27
N PHE A 2 -11.32 -3.72 29.30
CA PHE A 2 -10.97 -2.87 28.14
C PHE A 2 -9.52 -2.98 27.69
N GLU A 3 -8.57 -3.12 28.61
CA GLU A 3 -7.16 -3.26 28.27
C GLU A 3 -6.86 -4.60 27.58
N GLN A 4 -7.54 -5.67 27.98
CA GLN A 4 -7.38 -6.99 27.36
C GLN A 4 -7.89 -6.98 25.93
N GLU A 5 -9.01 -6.32 25.65
CA GLU A 5 -9.54 -6.19 24.30
C GLU A 5 -8.60 -5.38 23.40
N LYS A 6 -8.02 -4.28 23.92
CA LYS A 6 -7.04 -3.49 23.20
C LYS A 6 -5.78 -4.30 22.89
N ASN A 7 -5.31 -5.09 23.85
CA ASN A 7 -4.12 -5.92 23.66
C ASN A 7 -4.36 -7.04 22.64
N ILE A 8 -5.54 -7.66 22.66
CA ILE A 8 -5.92 -8.68 21.68
C ILE A 8 -6.00 -8.08 20.28
N ARG A 9 -6.60 -6.92 20.12
CA ARG A 9 -6.67 -6.22 18.83
C ARG A 9 -5.29 -5.84 18.33
N LYS A 10 -4.41 -5.37 19.22
CA LYS A 10 -3.03 -4.99 18.87
C LYS A 10 -2.23 -6.22 18.44
N LEU A 11 -2.36 -7.34 19.13
CA LEU A 11 -1.70 -8.59 18.75
C LEU A 11 -2.20 -9.11 17.40
N ASP A 12 -3.53 -9.10 17.19
CA ASP A 12 -4.12 -9.48 15.92
C ASP A 12 -3.62 -8.60 14.78
N SER A 13 -3.49 -7.28 15.03
CA SER A 13 -2.92 -6.33 14.08
C SER A 13 -1.48 -6.66 13.72
N LEU A 14 -0.65 -6.95 14.71
CA LEU A 14 0.75 -7.30 14.51
C LEU A 14 0.90 -8.63 13.76
N GLU A 15 0.08 -9.63 14.10
CA GLU A 15 0.08 -10.92 13.42
C GLU A 15 -0.28 -10.78 11.94
N ARG A 16 -1.27 -9.97 11.61
CA ARG A 16 -1.68 -9.74 10.22
C ARG A 16 -0.62 -8.99 9.44
N ARG A 17 0.04 -8.00 10.03
CA ARG A 17 1.15 -7.29 9.40
C ARG A 17 2.31 -8.23 9.12
N HIS A 18 2.61 -9.11 10.07
CA HIS A 18 3.65 -10.10 9.91
C HIS A 18 3.30 -11.12 8.83
N ALA A 19 2.05 -11.60 8.81
CA ALA A 19 1.58 -12.51 7.78
C ALA A 19 1.65 -11.87 6.40
N LEU A 20 1.29 -10.60 6.27
CA LEU A 20 1.40 -9.86 5.02
C LEU A 20 2.86 -9.74 4.58
N LEU A 21 3.76 -9.40 5.50
CA LEU A 21 5.18 -9.32 5.20
C LEU A 21 5.72 -10.65 4.66
N LEU A 22 5.39 -11.76 5.30
CA LEU A 22 5.77 -13.07 4.82
C LEU A 22 5.22 -13.36 3.43
N HIS A 23 3.98 -12.98 3.17
CA HIS A 23 3.36 -13.14 1.86
C HIS A 23 4.09 -12.33 0.79
N ILE A 24 4.44 -11.07 1.10
CA ILE A 24 5.23 -10.21 0.20
C ILE A 24 6.58 -10.87 -0.12
N LEU A 25 7.25 -11.40 0.89
CA LEU A 25 8.58 -11.99 0.74
C LEU A 25 8.56 -13.33 0.00
N LYS A 26 7.51 -14.13 0.17
CA LYS A 26 7.40 -15.48 -0.43
C LYS A 26 6.78 -15.50 -1.82
N THR A 27 6.21 -14.40 -2.26
CA THR A 27 5.52 -14.34 -3.56
C THR A 27 6.51 -14.48 -4.70
N ASP A 28 6.16 -15.29 -5.69
CA ASP A 28 6.90 -15.38 -6.96
C ASP A 28 6.39 -14.29 -7.90
N TYR A 29 7.11 -13.18 -7.96
CA TYR A 29 6.72 -12.01 -8.73
C TYR A 29 6.75 -12.23 -10.24
N SER A 30 7.41 -13.28 -10.71
CA SER A 30 7.38 -13.64 -12.13
C SER A 30 6.00 -14.10 -12.61
N LYS A 31 5.14 -14.52 -11.68
CA LYS A 31 3.78 -15.01 -11.96
C LYS A 31 2.69 -13.96 -11.75
N ILE A 32 3.07 -12.75 -11.31
CA ILE A 32 2.13 -11.67 -11.02
C ILE A 32 2.05 -10.74 -12.20
N VAL A 33 0.83 -10.33 -12.54
CA VAL A 33 0.57 -9.27 -13.50
C VAL A 33 0.43 -7.95 -12.73
N LEU A 34 1.33 -7.00 -13.02
CA LEU A 34 1.32 -5.68 -12.41
C LEU A 34 0.89 -4.63 -13.44
N PRO A 35 0.16 -3.59 -13.02
CA PRO A 35 -0.04 -2.42 -13.87
C PRO A 35 1.30 -1.78 -14.23
N ASN A 36 1.37 -1.11 -15.38
CA ASN A 36 2.62 -0.48 -15.83
C ASN A 36 3.09 0.64 -14.92
N LYS A 37 2.15 1.43 -14.39
CA LYS A 37 2.42 2.55 -13.48
C LYS A 37 1.61 2.38 -12.23
N ILE A 38 2.27 2.45 -11.09
CA ILE A 38 1.61 2.30 -9.79
C ILE A 38 2.03 3.40 -8.83
N ALA A 39 1.11 3.74 -7.92
CA ALA A 39 1.40 4.44 -6.69
C ALA A 39 1.19 3.46 -5.54
N ILE A 40 2.09 3.44 -4.58
CA ILE A 40 1.98 2.55 -3.42
C ILE A 40 1.42 3.34 -2.26
N TYR A 41 0.22 2.98 -1.80
CA TYR A 41 -0.34 3.58 -0.61
C TYR A 41 0.20 2.88 0.63
N GLY A 42 0.84 3.66 1.49
CA GLY A 42 1.53 3.18 2.68
C GLY A 42 3.04 3.19 2.49
N ALA A 43 3.73 4.13 3.17
CA ALA A 43 5.18 4.24 3.13
C ALA A 43 5.82 3.65 4.40
N GLY A 44 5.14 2.70 5.04
CA GLY A 44 5.68 1.92 6.14
C GLY A 44 6.52 0.75 5.66
N ASP A 45 6.85 -0.15 6.58
CA ASP A 45 7.74 -1.27 6.28
C ASP A 45 7.22 -2.18 5.16
N ASN A 46 5.94 -2.54 5.20
CA ASN A 46 5.37 -3.41 4.17
C ASN A 46 5.34 -2.75 2.80
N GLY A 47 5.02 -1.47 2.75
CA GLY A 47 5.03 -0.73 1.49
C GLY A 47 6.42 -0.61 0.90
N LYS A 48 7.44 -0.35 1.73
CA LYS A 48 8.83 -0.26 1.29
C LYS A 48 9.36 -1.61 0.81
N ILE A 49 9.03 -2.68 1.50
CA ILE A 49 9.46 -4.03 1.11
C ILE A 49 8.77 -4.46 -0.19
N PHE A 50 7.49 -4.19 -0.32
CA PHE A 50 6.78 -4.42 -1.57
C PHE A 50 7.42 -3.64 -2.73
N TYR A 51 7.74 -2.36 -2.51
CA TYR A 51 8.45 -1.55 -3.48
C TYR A 51 9.74 -2.22 -3.95
N GLU A 52 10.56 -2.71 -3.01
CA GLU A 52 11.83 -3.38 -3.35
C GLU A 52 11.61 -4.60 -4.24
N LYS A 53 10.47 -5.28 -4.11
CA LYS A 53 10.12 -6.45 -4.92
C LYS A 53 9.63 -6.10 -6.32
N VAL A 54 9.00 -4.94 -6.51
CA VAL A 54 8.35 -4.60 -7.77
C VAL A 54 9.01 -3.47 -8.55
N LYS A 55 9.98 -2.76 -8.00
CA LYS A 55 10.58 -1.57 -8.60
C LYS A 55 11.19 -1.81 -9.99
N ASN A 56 11.64 -3.03 -10.27
CA ASN A 56 12.22 -3.39 -11.56
C ASN A 56 11.20 -4.03 -12.52
N ARG A 57 9.93 -4.14 -12.11
CA ARG A 57 8.87 -4.80 -12.89
C ARG A 57 7.78 -3.86 -13.35
N CYS A 58 7.69 -2.71 -12.74
CA CYS A 58 6.73 -1.66 -13.09
C CYS A 58 7.31 -0.31 -12.73
N ASN A 59 6.67 0.75 -13.21
CA ASN A 59 7.07 2.10 -12.88
C ASN A 59 6.34 2.55 -11.61
N VAL A 60 7.06 2.67 -10.49
CA VAL A 60 6.52 3.21 -9.24
C VAL A 60 6.64 4.73 -9.29
N ILE A 61 5.50 5.39 -9.46
CA ILE A 61 5.44 6.86 -9.62
C ILE A 61 5.68 7.57 -8.30
N CYS A 62 5.06 7.09 -7.22
CA CYS A 62 5.19 7.67 -5.89
C CYS A 62 4.66 6.72 -4.83
N PHE A 63 4.95 7.07 -3.57
CA PHE A 63 4.20 6.56 -2.42
C PHE A 63 3.15 7.59 -2.01
N ILE A 64 2.05 7.12 -1.45
CA ILE A 64 1.02 7.95 -0.83
C ILE A 64 0.94 7.56 0.63
N ASP A 65 0.91 8.53 1.54
CA ASP A 65 0.77 8.26 2.96
C ASP A 65 -0.15 9.30 3.60
N ALA A 66 -0.98 8.87 4.55
CA ALA A 66 -1.85 9.80 5.29
C ALA A 66 -1.05 10.76 6.17
N SER A 67 0.08 10.30 6.71
CA SER A 67 0.96 11.08 7.58
C SER A 67 2.41 10.76 7.26
N PRO A 68 2.98 11.32 6.18
CA PRO A 68 4.33 11.01 5.77
C PRO A 68 5.36 11.42 6.82
N LYS A 69 6.26 10.50 7.17
CA LYS A 69 7.39 10.78 8.06
C LYS A 69 8.64 11.17 7.29
N GLU A 70 8.68 10.85 6.00
CA GLU A 70 9.79 11.09 5.10
C GLU A 70 9.25 11.71 3.81
N GLN A 71 10.09 12.45 3.08
CA GLN A 71 9.69 13.03 1.79
C GLN A 71 10.02 12.10 0.61
N TYR A 72 11.03 11.25 0.76
CA TYR A 72 11.52 10.36 -0.29
C TYR A 72 11.95 9.03 0.29
N TYR A 73 11.79 8.00 -0.51
CA TYR A 73 12.38 6.69 -0.28
C TYR A 73 12.96 6.18 -1.60
N ASP A 74 14.23 5.84 -1.61
CA ASP A 74 14.94 5.37 -2.82
C ASP A 74 14.73 6.33 -4.01
N GLY A 75 14.73 7.63 -3.74
CA GLY A 75 14.49 8.67 -4.75
C GLY A 75 13.04 8.81 -5.19
N VAL A 76 12.13 8.00 -4.66
CA VAL A 76 10.71 8.06 -4.97
C VAL A 76 10.00 8.95 -3.97
N HIS A 77 9.21 9.90 -4.47
CA HIS A 77 8.52 10.87 -3.63
C HIS A 77 7.42 10.20 -2.79
N ILE A 78 7.35 10.56 -1.52
CA ILE A 78 6.27 10.17 -0.61
C ILE A 78 5.34 11.37 -0.46
N ILE A 79 4.15 11.26 -1.02
CA ILE A 79 3.18 12.35 -1.11
C ILE A 79 2.07 12.11 -0.08
N SER A 80 1.68 13.17 0.65
CA SER A 80 0.52 13.06 1.54
C SER A 80 -0.75 12.85 0.73
N LEU A 81 -1.71 12.13 1.31
CA LEU A 81 -3.00 11.89 0.67
C LEU A 81 -3.67 13.21 0.25
N ASP A 82 -3.56 14.25 1.07
CA ASP A 82 -4.17 15.55 0.80
C ASP A 82 -3.56 16.24 -0.42
N ASN A 83 -2.32 15.93 -0.76
CA ASN A 83 -1.59 16.55 -1.86
C ASN A 83 -1.51 15.66 -3.10
N TYR A 84 -1.96 14.41 -3.00
CA TYR A 84 -1.89 13.48 -4.12
C TYR A 84 -2.89 13.87 -5.21
N ILE A 85 -2.38 13.97 -6.44
CA ILE A 85 -3.20 14.22 -7.63
C ILE A 85 -3.29 12.92 -8.42
N ALA A 86 -4.50 12.37 -8.47
CA ALA A 86 -4.75 11.10 -9.14
C ALA A 86 -4.65 11.24 -10.66
N LYS A 87 -4.05 10.22 -11.29
CA LYS A 87 -3.96 10.10 -12.74
C LYS A 87 -4.57 8.79 -13.18
N SER A 88 -5.36 8.82 -14.24
CA SER A 88 -6.11 7.65 -14.73
C SER A 88 -5.21 6.49 -15.17
N ASP A 89 -3.95 6.76 -15.53
CA ASP A 89 -3.00 5.74 -15.96
C ASP A 89 -2.14 5.18 -14.82
N VAL A 90 -2.34 5.65 -13.59
CA VAL A 90 -1.61 5.21 -12.41
C VAL A 90 -2.55 4.47 -11.48
N SER A 91 -2.34 3.17 -11.30
CA SER A 91 -3.10 2.35 -10.37
C SER A 91 -2.54 2.51 -8.96
N ILE A 92 -3.42 2.51 -7.95
CA ILE A 92 -3.00 2.63 -6.55
C ILE A 92 -3.07 1.25 -5.89
N ILE A 93 -1.94 0.81 -5.33
CA ILE A 93 -1.88 -0.45 -4.58
C ILE A 93 -1.84 -0.11 -3.08
N ILE A 94 -2.83 -0.61 -2.34
CA ILE A 94 -2.96 -0.37 -0.91
C ILE A 94 -2.21 -1.44 -0.15
N THR A 95 -1.17 -1.06 0.60
CA THR A 95 -0.37 -1.99 1.38
C THR A 95 -0.84 -2.19 2.83
N PRO A 96 -1.47 -1.20 3.53
CA PRO A 96 -2.03 -1.46 4.85
C PRO A 96 -3.29 -2.32 4.75
N ILE A 97 -3.16 -3.61 4.96
CA ILE A 97 -4.24 -4.58 4.74
C ILE A 97 -5.41 -4.43 5.72
N TYR A 98 -5.15 -3.95 6.92
CA TYR A 98 -6.15 -3.75 7.95
C TYR A 98 -7.18 -2.69 7.62
N GLU A 99 -6.71 -1.62 7.01
CA GLU A 99 -7.47 -0.41 6.77
C GLU A 99 -7.83 -0.29 5.29
N LYS A 100 -7.66 -1.38 4.53
CA LYS A 100 -7.79 -1.36 3.07
C LYS A 100 -9.14 -0.83 2.59
N ASP A 101 -10.23 -1.20 3.27
CA ASP A 101 -11.58 -0.78 2.88
C ASP A 101 -11.83 0.70 3.18
N GLU A 102 -11.36 1.16 4.33
CA GLU A 102 -11.44 2.57 4.71
C GLU A 102 -10.55 3.43 3.81
N ILE A 103 -9.33 2.98 3.54
CA ILE A 103 -8.41 3.67 2.64
C ILE A 103 -8.99 3.74 1.23
N ALA A 104 -9.54 2.64 0.72
CA ALA A 104 -10.16 2.60 -0.60
C ALA A 104 -11.33 3.58 -0.69
N ALA A 105 -12.17 3.65 0.35
CA ALA A 105 -13.28 4.59 0.39
C ALA A 105 -12.79 6.05 0.39
N ASN A 106 -11.76 6.34 1.18
CA ASN A 106 -11.16 7.68 1.23
C ASN A 106 -10.52 8.08 -0.10
N LEU A 107 -9.83 7.15 -0.76
CA LEU A 107 -9.24 7.38 -2.06
C LEU A 107 -10.29 7.65 -3.12
N LYS A 108 -11.39 6.89 -3.13
CA LYS A 108 -12.49 7.12 -4.05
C LYS A 108 -13.15 8.47 -3.86
N ALA A 109 -13.24 8.95 -2.61
CA ALA A 109 -13.79 10.26 -2.30
C ALA A 109 -12.88 11.40 -2.76
N VAL A 110 -11.57 11.23 -2.69
CA VAL A 110 -10.56 12.22 -3.08
C VAL A 110 -10.29 12.19 -4.58
N CYS A 111 -10.27 11.01 -5.17
CA CYS A 111 -10.02 10.84 -6.60
C CYS A 111 -11.31 10.97 -7.39
N LYS A 112 -11.45 12.08 -8.09
CA LYS A 112 -12.67 12.40 -8.87
C LYS A 112 -12.77 11.65 -10.20
N SER A 113 -11.71 10.96 -10.62
CA SER A 113 -11.66 10.20 -11.86
C SER A 113 -11.65 8.70 -11.57
N GLU A 114 -12.02 7.89 -12.56
CA GLU A 114 -11.93 6.44 -12.44
C GLU A 114 -10.47 6.01 -12.32
N ILE A 115 -10.10 5.55 -11.13
CA ILE A 115 -8.77 5.08 -10.81
C ILE A 115 -8.85 3.66 -10.31
N GLU A 116 -7.98 2.81 -10.81
CA GLU A 116 -7.87 1.46 -10.33
C GLU A 116 -7.20 1.45 -8.95
N ILE A 117 -7.92 0.95 -7.95
CA ILE A 117 -7.45 0.84 -6.58
C ILE A 117 -7.43 -0.65 -6.22
N ILE A 118 -6.25 -1.18 -5.94
CA ILE A 118 -6.04 -2.60 -5.74
C ILE A 118 -5.45 -2.84 -4.36
N PRO A 119 -6.15 -3.55 -3.45
CA PRO A 119 -5.52 -4.01 -2.21
C PRO A 119 -4.38 -4.99 -2.53
N ILE A 120 -3.29 -4.92 -1.76
CA ILE A 120 -2.11 -5.74 -2.02
C ILE A 120 -2.41 -7.24 -1.99
N ASP A 121 -3.34 -7.68 -1.17
CA ASP A 121 -3.72 -9.10 -1.09
C ASP A 121 -4.32 -9.65 -2.39
N ARG A 122 -4.80 -8.77 -3.27
CA ARG A 122 -5.25 -9.15 -4.62
C ARG A 122 -4.12 -9.20 -5.65
N VAL A 123 -3.02 -8.52 -5.36
CA VAL A 123 -1.83 -8.53 -6.21
C VAL A 123 -0.99 -9.79 -5.94
N LEU A 124 -0.83 -10.12 -4.67
CA LEU A 124 -0.03 -11.26 -4.24
C LEU A 124 -0.80 -12.56 -4.44
N ILE A 125 -0.20 -13.49 -5.13
CA ILE A 125 -0.81 -14.79 -5.42
C ILE A 125 -0.08 -15.87 -4.63
#